data_9c790772629c7fbaeb1b6e7fe6376c69
#
_entry.id   9c790772629c7fbaeb1b6e7fe6376c69
#
_cell.length_a   1.000
_cell.length_b   1.000
_cell.length_c   1.000
_cell.angle_alpha   90.00
_cell.angle_beta   90.00
_cell.angle_gamma   90.00
#
_symmetry.space_group_name_H-M   'P 1'
#
loop_
_entity.id
_entity.type
_entity.pdbx_description
1 polymer ?
#
loop_
_entity_poly.entity_id
_entity_poly.type
_entity_poly.pdbx_seq_one_letter_code
_entity_poly.pdbx_strand_id
1 'polypeptide(L)'
;MRTLLLPLCLAVALVGCDSTDTGEPPADGAQRFRVEIANVAPAFGVLKSGTFDTPVGAAQPGPIFPGDAYEISFTAGPNVTPGSGMRFSFATMFIQSNDLFYTFPADGLALYDAQGRARTGDVTGELVLYDAGTEVNEAPGAGPNQAPRQSGPDTGTPENGVLGRIDDGQPDRAGFTYPDRADVIRVTLDHDGETAFTVRIENVSTGATLPTPDGGSVAVPLSPGGWAVHVDAVDFFASGQPASGGIEAIAEDGSPGALAGELGPLTGVTVPLSPGTAAVHTSDVRFFQGGAAASEGIEAIAEDGSPGALTAALQSVTGIREAVSFTTPEGAAAPAPIGPGGSYAFEVDAVPGDRLSFATMYIQSNDLYLSFAGEGLPLFSGQTPVSGDVSDQVRLYDAGTERDQEPGVGLDQAPRQAGPDTGAAEGGTITRVVGTDDGFSYAAPAEVVRVTVTPIGG
;
A
#
# COMPACT_ATOMS: atom_id res chain seq x y z
N MET A 1 -64.48 4.39 -25.25
CA MET A 1 -64.30 4.04 -23.81
C MET A 1 -62.85 3.68 -23.62
N ARG A 2 -62.07 4.64 -23.09
CA ARG A 2 -60.66 4.44 -22.75
C ARG A 2 -60.57 4.48 -21.22
N THR A 3 -60.23 3.35 -20.61
CA THR A 3 -60.09 3.19 -19.15
C THR A 3 -58.69 3.65 -18.75
N LEU A 4 -58.59 4.70 -17.96
CA LEU A 4 -57.35 5.19 -17.32
C LEU A 4 -57.09 4.32 -16.10
N LEU A 5 -55.93 3.66 -16.04
CA LEU A 5 -55.39 3.04 -14.86
C LEU A 5 -54.38 4.00 -14.23
N LEU A 6 -54.68 4.48 -13.03
CA LEU A 6 -53.76 5.24 -12.15
C LEU A 6 -52.82 4.23 -11.46
N PRO A 7 -51.52 4.47 -11.39
CA PRO A 7 -50.67 3.70 -10.50
C PRO A 7 -50.71 4.28 -9.10
N LEU A 8 -51.03 3.41 -8.15
CA LEU A 8 -50.95 3.66 -6.70
C LEU A 8 -49.49 3.68 -6.27
N CYS A 9 -48.93 4.84 -6.00
CA CYS A 9 -47.61 4.97 -5.35
C CYS A 9 -47.74 4.59 -3.87
N LEU A 10 -47.23 3.42 -3.53
CA LEU A 10 -47.01 3.00 -2.14
C LEU A 10 -45.74 3.67 -1.63
N ALA A 11 -45.86 4.73 -0.85
CA ALA A 11 -44.74 5.32 -0.11
C ALA A 11 -44.36 4.42 1.05
N VAL A 12 -43.29 3.64 0.90
CA VAL A 12 -42.65 2.96 2.01
C VAL A 12 -41.84 4.02 2.77
N ALA A 13 -42.31 4.42 3.93
CA ALA A 13 -41.52 5.20 4.87
C ALA A 13 -40.40 4.29 5.41
N LEU A 14 -39.18 4.49 4.90
CA LEU A 14 -37.97 4.00 5.54
C LEU A 14 -37.75 4.81 6.82
N VAL A 15 -38.12 4.21 7.95
CA VAL A 15 -37.64 4.70 9.26
C VAL A 15 -36.17 4.36 9.29
N GLY A 16 -35.33 5.35 9.00
CA GLY A 16 -33.90 5.27 9.27
C GLY A 16 -33.72 5.19 10.80
N CYS A 17 -33.28 4.06 11.29
CA CYS A 17 -32.70 4.00 12.63
C CYS A 17 -31.36 4.74 12.60
N ASP A 18 -31.39 5.98 13.02
CA ASP A 18 -30.20 6.75 13.35
C ASP A 18 -29.68 6.19 14.69
N SER A 19 -28.60 5.42 14.66
CA SER A 19 -28.07 4.67 15.81
C SER A 19 -26.99 5.45 16.55
N THR A 20 -27.14 6.75 16.74
CA THR A 20 -26.11 7.59 17.38
C THR A 20 -26.58 8.47 18.53
N ASP A 21 -27.84 8.39 18.92
CA ASP A 21 -28.26 9.10 20.14
C ASP A 21 -29.39 8.29 20.85
N THR A 22 -29.01 7.46 21.78
CA THR A 22 -30.02 6.76 22.61
C THR A 22 -30.70 7.71 23.58
N GLY A 23 -30.24 8.94 23.74
CA GLY A 23 -30.90 9.98 24.56
C GLY A 23 -31.28 9.58 25.98
N GLU A 24 -30.98 8.36 26.37
CA GLU A 24 -31.26 7.84 27.69
C GLU A 24 -30.24 8.36 28.70
N PRO A 25 -30.64 9.00 29.76
CA PRO A 25 -29.70 9.49 30.78
C PRO A 25 -28.89 8.31 31.34
N PRO A 26 -27.59 8.50 31.66
CA PRO A 26 -26.79 7.46 32.30
C PRO A 26 -27.44 6.96 33.58
N ALA A 27 -27.24 5.68 33.89
CA ALA A 27 -27.71 5.09 35.14
C ALA A 27 -27.22 5.92 36.35
N ASP A 28 -28.00 5.99 37.41
CA ASP A 28 -27.69 6.81 38.61
C ASP A 28 -26.23 6.62 39.06
N GLY A 29 -25.40 7.68 38.96
CA GLY A 29 -23.99 7.69 39.32
C GLY A 29 -23.00 7.23 38.21
N ALA A 30 -23.45 6.91 37.00
CA ALA A 30 -22.59 6.61 35.86
C ALA A 30 -22.14 7.89 35.14
N GLN A 31 -20.92 7.87 34.62
CA GLN A 31 -20.36 8.86 33.71
C GLN A 31 -20.46 8.33 32.32
N ARG A 32 -20.97 9.12 31.39
CA ARG A 32 -20.94 8.82 29.96
C ARG A 32 -19.61 9.24 29.38
N PHE A 33 -19.04 8.40 28.51
CA PHE A 33 -17.81 8.66 27.76
C PHE A 33 -18.09 8.53 26.27
N ARG A 34 -17.59 9.47 25.48
CA ARG A 34 -17.39 9.32 24.06
C ARG A 34 -15.99 8.76 23.82
N VAL A 35 -15.89 7.68 23.08
CA VAL A 35 -14.62 7.07 22.66
C VAL A 35 -14.49 7.23 21.15
N GLU A 36 -13.36 7.75 20.71
CA GLU A 36 -13.01 7.88 19.31
C GLU A 36 -11.79 7.02 19.00
N ILE A 37 -11.88 6.21 17.94
CA ILE A 37 -10.80 5.40 17.41
C ILE A 37 -10.51 5.93 15.99
N ALA A 38 -9.42 6.67 15.82
CA ALA A 38 -9.03 7.28 14.55
C ALA A 38 -7.85 6.54 13.92
N ASN A 39 -7.92 6.31 12.63
CA ASN A 39 -6.80 5.81 11.84
C ASN A 39 -5.87 6.99 11.51
N VAL A 40 -4.65 6.96 12.03
CA VAL A 40 -3.61 7.97 11.81
C VAL A 40 -2.47 7.47 10.92
N ALA A 41 -2.60 6.24 10.39
CA ALA A 41 -1.59 5.69 9.50
C ALA A 41 -1.37 6.58 8.27
N PRO A 42 -0.16 6.61 7.72
CA PRO A 42 0.07 7.23 6.43
C PRO A 42 -0.59 6.45 5.31
N ALA A 43 -0.97 7.14 4.24
CA ALA A 43 -1.40 6.53 2.99
C ALA A 43 -0.20 6.40 2.06
N PHE A 44 0.09 5.19 1.62
CA PHE A 44 1.18 4.91 0.68
C PHE A 44 0.61 4.53 -0.69
N GLY A 45 1.12 5.17 -1.74
CA GLY A 45 0.79 4.81 -3.12
C GLY A 45 1.79 3.83 -3.73
N VAL A 46 2.97 3.71 -3.14
CA VAL A 46 4.03 2.78 -3.53
C VAL A 46 4.14 1.69 -2.46
N LEU A 47 4.00 0.43 -2.87
CA LEU A 47 4.13 -0.71 -1.97
C LEU A 47 5.59 -1.06 -1.72
N LYS A 48 6.39 -1.08 -2.79
CA LYS A 48 7.82 -1.42 -2.78
C LYS A 48 8.56 -0.56 -3.78
N SER A 49 9.80 -0.23 -3.48
CA SER A 49 10.70 0.44 -4.41
C SER A 49 12.14 0.04 -4.13
N GLY A 50 13.00 0.28 -5.12
CA GLY A 50 14.41 -0.02 -4.99
C GLY A 50 15.22 0.39 -6.21
N THR A 51 16.46 -0.03 -6.23
CA THR A 51 17.38 0.15 -7.35
C THR A 51 17.81 -1.20 -7.91
N PHE A 52 18.25 -1.21 -9.15
CA PHE A 52 18.98 -2.32 -9.76
C PHE A 52 20.24 -1.77 -10.39
N ASP A 53 21.38 -2.35 -10.08
CA ASP A 53 22.69 -1.82 -10.48
C ASP A 53 23.72 -2.91 -10.81
N THR A 54 23.46 -4.14 -10.43
CA THR A 54 24.42 -5.23 -10.60
C THR A 54 23.91 -6.21 -11.65
N PRO A 55 24.60 -6.35 -12.79
CA PRO A 55 24.20 -7.32 -13.81
C PRO A 55 24.22 -8.76 -13.30
N VAL A 56 23.33 -9.60 -13.81
CA VAL A 56 23.25 -11.02 -13.46
C VAL A 56 24.60 -11.68 -13.67
N GLY A 57 25.11 -12.30 -12.62
CA GLY A 57 26.43 -12.98 -12.62
C GLY A 57 27.65 -12.05 -12.46
N ALA A 58 27.44 -10.73 -12.40
CA ALA A 58 28.52 -9.79 -12.10
C ALA A 58 28.78 -9.68 -10.58
N ALA A 59 30.01 -9.31 -10.22
CA ALA A 59 30.41 -9.09 -8.83
C ALA A 59 30.36 -7.59 -8.41
N GLN A 60 30.16 -6.70 -9.36
CA GLN A 60 30.15 -5.25 -9.13
C GLN A 60 29.01 -4.58 -9.88
N PRO A 61 28.47 -3.47 -9.34
CA PRO A 61 27.54 -2.62 -10.06
C PRO A 61 28.13 -2.09 -11.39
N GLY A 62 27.26 -1.88 -12.36
CA GLY A 62 27.61 -1.30 -13.64
C GLY A 62 26.48 -1.44 -14.67
N PRO A 63 26.65 -0.80 -15.85
CA PRO A 63 25.70 -0.91 -16.95
C PRO A 63 25.70 -2.32 -17.54
N ILE A 64 24.59 -2.69 -18.18
CA ILE A 64 24.48 -3.91 -18.97
C ILE A 64 24.83 -3.64 -20.44
N PHE A 65 25.71 -4.48 -20.99
CA PHE A 65 26.13 -4.51 -22.37
C PHE A 65 25.37 -5.60 -23.16
N PRO A 66 25.52 -5.70 -24.47
CA PRO A 66 24.87 -6.73 -25.28
C PRO A 66 24.98 -8.14 -24.69
N GLY A 67 23.84 -8.75 -24.37
CA GLY A 67 23.73 -10.07 -23.78
C GLY A 67 23.68 -10.10 -22.26
N ASP A 68 23.98 -9.00 -21.57
CA ASP A 68 23.83 -8.88 -20.13
C ASP A 68 22.37 -8.56 -19.72
N ALA A 69 22.04 -8.78 -18.46
CA ALA A 69 20.71 -8.47 -17.93
C ALA A 69 20.76 -8.02 -16.46
N TYR A 70 19.73 -7.28 -16.04
CA TYR A 70 19.35 -7.12 -14.65
C TYR A 70 18.16 -8.02 -14.32
N GLU A 71 18.03 -8.44 -13.06
CA GLU A 71 16.85 -9.09 -12.52
C GLU A 71 16.38 -8.37 -11.25
N ILE A 72 15.06 -8.18 -11.15
CA ILE A 72 14.39 -7.52 -10.04
C ILE A 72 13.32 -8.48 -9.53
N SER A 73 13.49 -9.00 -8.33
CA SER A 73 12.50 -9.86 -7.67
C SER A 73 11.75 -9.06 -6.60
N PHE A 74 10.44 -9.21 -6.56
CA PHE A 74 9.56 -8.55 -5.60
C PHE A 74 8.29 -9.36 -5.37
N THR A 75 7.50 -8.99 -4.38
CA THR A 75 6.17 -9.53 -4.13
C THR A 75 5.11 -8.45 -4.31
N ALA A 76 3.99 -8.83 -4.89
CA ALA A 76 2.81 -7.96 -5.08
C ALA A 76 1.55 -8.84 -5.09
N GLY A 77 0.64 -8.63 -4.15
CA GLY A 77 -0.63 -9.34 -4.12
C GLY A 77 -1.59 -8.86 -5.21
N PRO A 78 -2.56 -9.69 -5.62
CA PRO A 78 -3.63 -9.24 -6.47
C PRO A 78 -4.42 -8.16 -5.74
N ASN A 79 -4.79 -7.12 -6.47
CA ASN A 79 -5.65 -6.11 -5.90
C ASN A 79 -7.12 -6.47 -6.14
N VAL A 80 -7.91 -6.47 -5.09
CA VAL A 80 -9.32 -6.90 -5.12
C VAL A 80 -10.30 -5.75 -5.34
N THR A 81 -9.83 -4.51 -5.28
CA THR A 81 -10.67 -3.33 -5.56
C THR A 81 -10.52 -2.93 -7.02
N PRO A 82 -11.61 -2.84 -7.81
CA PRO A 82 -11.53 -2.33 -9.16
C PRO A 82 -10.87 -0.94 -9.22
N GLY A 83 -9.89 -0.77 -10.10
CA GLY A 83 -9.12 0.47 -10.24
C GLY A 83 -7.98 0.65 -9.24
N SER A 84 -7.61 -0.37 -8.49
CA SER A 84 -6.46 -0.36 -7.58
C SER A 84 -5.46 -1.47 -7.92
N GLY A 85 -5.30 -1.77 -9.21
CA GLY A 85 -4.37 -2.79 -9.68
C GLY A 85 -2.94 -2.52 -9.24
N MET A 86 -2.19 -3.57 -8.95
CA MET A 86 -0.75 -3.43 -8.68
C MET A 86 -0.01 -3.34 -10.00
N ARG A 87 0.87 -2.36 -10.07
CA ARG A 87 1.66 -2.04 -11.25
C ARG A 87 3.15 -2.04 -10.93
N PHE A 88 3.95 -2.32 -11.94
CA PHE A 88 5.40 -2.24 -11.87
C PHE A 88 5.90 -1.16 -12.81
N SER A 89 6.81 -0.33 -12.33
CA SER A 89 7.53 0.68 -13.12
C SER A 89 9.03 0.59 -12.86
N PHE A 90 9.81 0.95 -13.85
CA PHE A 90 11.25 1.13 -13.72
C PHE A 90 11.73 2.22 -14.67
N ALA A 91 12.92 2.73 -14.45
CA ALA A 91 13.62 3.61 -15.39
C ALA A 91 15.07 3.17 -15.53
N THR A 92 15.59 3.16 -16.79
CA THR A 92 16.98 2.89 -17.12
C THR A 92 17.39 3.76 -18.32
N MET A 93 18.56 4.37 -18.25
CA MET A 93 19.07 5.24 -19.31
C MET A 93 19.34 4.46 -20.60
N PHE A 94 18.98 5.04 -21.75
CA PHE A 94 19.51 4.70 -23.05
C PHE A 94 20.92 5.33 -23.16
N ILE A 95 21.96 4.61 -22.78
CA ILE A 95 23.35 5.11 -22.88
C ILE A 95 23.68 5.29 -24.35
N GLN A 96 24.20 6.41 -24.75
CA GLN A 96 24.43 7.00 -26.07
C GLN A 96 23.42 8.13 -26.39
N SER A 97 22.74 8.68 -25.40
CA SER A 97 21.89 9.86 -25.48
C SER A 97 22.29 10.86 -24.40
N ASN A 98 21.71 12.05 -24.42
CA ASN A 98 21.86 13.04 -23.37
C ASN A 98 20.98 12.68 -22.17
N ASP A 99 19.66 12.52 -22.39
CA ASP A 99 18.67 12.36 -21.33
C ASP A 99 17.52 11.41 -21.71
N LEU A 100 17.82 10.37 -22.49
CA LEU A 100 16.80 9.38 -22.83
C LEU A 100 16.80 8.18 -21.90
N PHE A 101 15.59 7.68 -21.60
CA PHE A 101 15.42 6.51 -20.74
C PHE A 101 14.25 5.61 -21.18
N TYR A 102 14.40 4.31 -20.96
CA TYR A 102 13.32 3.34 -21.12
C TYR A 102 12.53 3.18 -19.82
N THR A 103 11.22 3.11 -19.96
CA THR A 103 10.26 2.83 -18.90
C THR A 103 8.96 2.29 -19.49
N PHE A 104 8.02 1.83 -18.66
CA PHE A 104 6.61 1.69 -19.03
C PHE A 104 5.93 3.08 -19.10
N PRO A 105 4.71 3.21 -19.66
CA PRO A 105 3.90 4.42 -19.50
C PRO A 105 3.83 4.85 -18.03
N ALA A 106 3.52 6.12 -17.77
CA ALA A 106 3.54 6.71 -16.43
C ALA A 106 2.78 5.91 -15.38
N ASP A 107 1.67 5.28 -15.78
CA ASP A 107 0.85 4.41 -14.95
C ASP A 107 1.44 3.00 -14.71
N GLY A 108 2.56 2.65 -15.36
CA GLY A 108 3.26 1.38 -15.17
C GLY A 108 2.65 0.16 -15.86
N LEU A 109 3.33 -0.97 -15.75
CA LEU A 109 2.90 -2.30 -16.23
C LEU A 109 1.93 -2.93 -15.23
N ALA A 110 0.72 -3.27 -15.64
CA ALA A 110 -0.19 -4.05 -14.79
C ALA A 110 0.39 -5.45 -14.51
N LEU A 111 0.45 -5.84 -13.23
CA LEU A 111 0.95 -7.15 -12.82
C LEU A 111 -0.11 -8.24 -12.91
N TYR A 112 -1.39 -7.88 -12.87
CA TYR A 112 -2.53 -8.78 -12.96
C TYR A 112 -3.48 -8.36 -14.08
N ASP A 113 -4.12 -9.34 -14.69
CA ASP A 113 -5.17 -9.09 -15.71
C ASP A 113 -6.51 -8.71 -15.04
N ALA A 114 -7.50 -8.38 -15.87
CA ALA A 114 -8.84 -8.01 -15.41
C ALA A 114 -9.57 -9.15 -14.65
N GLN A 115 -9.08 -10.37 -14.70
CA GLN A 115 -9.58 -11.52 -13.95
C GLN A 115 -8.76 -11.82 -12.69
N GLY A 116 -7.81 -10.97 -12.34
CA GLY A 116 -6.93 -11.15 -11.17
C GLY A 116 -5.85 -12.21 -11.36
N ARG A 117 -5.59 -12.67 -12.59
CA ARG A 117 -4.52 -13.64 -12.86
C ARG A 117 -3.21 -12.90 -13.10
N ALA A 118 -2.13 -13.41 -12.51
CA ALA A 118 -0.80 -12.87 -12.75
C ALA A 118 -0.44 -12.87 -14.23
N ARG A 119 0.10 -11.75 -14.71
CA ARG A 119 0.63 -11.63 -16.08
C ARG A 119 2.06 -12.16 -16.11
N THR A 120 2.41 -12.76 -17.24
CA THR A 120 3.76 -13.30 -17.48
C THR A 120 4.13 -13.18 -18.95
N GLY A 121 5.42 -13.32 -19.26
CA GLY A 121 5.96 -13.37 -20.61
C GLY A 121 6.65 -12.08 -21.04
N ASP A 122 6.86 -11.93 -22.34
CA ASP A 122 7.51 -10.77 -22.93
C ASP A 122 6.58 -9.55 -22.90
N VAL A 123 7.01 -8.49 -22.21
CA VAL A 123 6.29 -7.22 -22.07
C VAL A 123 7.02 -6.06 -22.76
N THR A 124 8.03 -6.36 -23.56
CA THR A 124 8.86 -5.36 -24.29
C THR A 124 7.99 -4.40 -25.11
N GLY A 125 6.93 -4.91 -25.73
CA GLY A 125 6.02 -4.10 -26.54
C GLY A 125 5.27 -2.99 -25.79
N GLU A 126 5.23 -3.05 -24.45
CA GLU A 126 4.60 -2.03 -23.60
C GLU A 126 5.59 -0.94 -23.15
N LEU A 127 6.90 -1.12 -23.37
CA LEU A 127 7.89 -0.11 -23.05
C LEU A 127 7.76 1.13 -23.94
N VAL A 128 8.27 2.22 -23.44
CA VAL A 128 8.37 3.50 -24.13
C VAL A 128 9.76 4.07 -23.91
N LEU A 129 10.34 4.66 -24.97
CA LEU A 129 11.48 5.54 -24.86
C LEU A 129 10.98 6.95 -24.57
N TYR A 130 11.47 7.57 -23.49
CA TYR A 130 11.18 8.94 -23.12
C TYR A 130 12.44 9.80 -23.24
N ASP A 131 12.22 11.04 -23.63
CA ASP A 131 13.13 12.17 -23.55
C ASP A 131 12.77 12.93 -22.25
N ALA A 132 13.72 13.07 -21.34
CA ALA A 132 13.49 13.75 -20.06
C ALA A 132 13.28 15.26 -20.25
N GLY A 133 13.78 15.82 -21.36
CA GLY A 133 13.69 17.24 -21.70
C GLY A 133 14.57 18.11 -20.80
N THR A 134 15.62 17.54 -20.25
CA THR A 134 16.55 18.21 -19.32
C THR A 134 17.75 18.75 -20.07
N GLU A 135 18.30 17.99 -21.03
CA GLU A 135 19.39 18.41 -21.89
C GLU A 135 19.00 18.44 -23.38
N VAL A 136 19.56 19.39 -24.13
CA VAL A 136 19.39 19.44 -25.57
C VAL A 136 20.02 18.22 -26.22
N ASN A 137 19.22 17.44 -26.96
CA ASN A 137 19.68 16.23 -27.63
C ASN A 137 20.79 16.50 -28.65
N GLU A 138 21.90 15.77 -28.52
CA GLU A 138 22.99 15.69 -29.47
C GLU A 138 22.85 14.47 -30.38
N ALA A 139 23.64 14.38 -31.43
CA ALA A 139 23.60 13.23 -32.34
C ALA A 139 23.86 11.90 -31.59
N PRO A 140 22.91 10.94 -31.62
CA PRO A 140 22.99 9.70 -30.83
C PRO A 140 24.31 8.95 -31.10
N GLY A 141 24.93 8.46 -30.03
CA GLY A 141 26.18 7.72 -30.12
C GLY A 141 27.44 8.54 -30.49
N ALA A 142 27.32 9.87 -30.65
CA ALA A 142 28.43 10.74 -31.10
C ALA A 142 28.59 12.02 -30.26
N GLY A 143 27.52 12.48 -29.57
CA GLY A 143 27.56 13.71 -28.80
C GLY A 143 28.58 13.66 -27.65
N PRO A 144 29.34 14.76 -27.39
CA PRO A 144 30.35 14.81 -26.36
C PRO A 144 29.78 14.80 -24.93
N ASN A 145 28.53 15.25 -24.75
CA ASN A 145 27.85 15.30 -23.46
C ASN A 145 26.95 14.07 -23.19
N GLN A 146 27.11 13.03 -23.97
CA GLN A 146 26.42 11.75 -23.75
C GLN A 146 27.31 10.77 -23.00
N ALA A 147 26.75 9.94 -22.11
CA ALA A 147 27.47 8.81 -21.58
C ALA A 147 27.89 7.84 -22.73
N PRO A 148 29.11 7.29 -22.75
CA PRO A 148 30.20 7.39 -21.77
C PRO A 148 31.22 8.52 -22.07
N ARG A 149 30.89 9.50 -22.90
CA ARG A 149 31.83 10.56 -23.34
C ARG A 149 31.77 11.81 -22.47
N GLN A 150 30.66 12.05 -21.81
CA GLN A 150 30.47 13.20 -20.89
C GLN A 150 31.55 13.26 -19.80
N SER A 151 31.95 14.47 -19.42
CA SER A 151 33.00 14.69 -18.41
C SER A 151 32.54 14.59 -16.96
N GLY A 152 31.25 14.51 -16.74
CA GLY A 152 30.62 14.41 -15.45
C GLY A 152 29.11 14.57 -15.58
N PRO A 153 28.36 14.49 -14.48
CA PRO A 153 26.94 14.75 -14.46
C PRO A 153 26.58 16.14 -14.97
N ASP A 154 25.39 16.31 -15.54
CA ASP A 154 24.80 17.61 -15.87
C ASP A 154 25.73 18.49 -16.71
N THR A 155 26.32 17.91 -17.77
CA THR A 155 27.31 18.61 -18.63
C THR A 155 26.76 19.08 -19.96
N GLY A 156 25.56 18.68 -20.34
CA GLY A 156 24.89 19.09 -21.59
C GLY A 156 24.36 20.52 -21.55
N THR A 157 23.80 20.96 -22.66
CA THR A 157 23.10 22.26 -22.69
C THR A 157 21.70 22.09 -22.13
N PRO A 158 21.29 22.80 -21.06
CA PRO A 158 19.96 22.67 -20.50
C PRO A 158 18.86 22.95 -21.53
N GLU A 159 17.90 22.03 -21.68
CA GLU A 159 16.72 22.22 -22.52
C GLU A 159 15.57 22.92 -21.79
N ASN A 160 15.39 22.65 -20.50
CA ASN A 160 14.28 23.11 -19.67
C ASN A 160 12.90 22.72 -20.26
N GLY A 161 12.85 21.52 -20.83
CA GLY A 161 11.67 20.95 -21.46
C GLY A 161 10.75 20.21 -20.51
N VAL A 162 9.97 19.29 -21.07
CA VAL A 162 9.08 18.39 -20.33
C VAL A 162 9.27 16.97 -20.86
N LEU A 163 8.95 15.98 -20.02
CA LEU A 163 8.97 14.57 -20.41
C LEU A 163 8.18 14.33 -21.69
N GLY A 164 8.86 13.84 -22.70
CA GLY A 164 8.32 13.59 -24.02
C GLY A 164 8.50 12.14 -24.47
N ARG A 165 7.43 11.54 -24.98
CA ARG A 165 7.47 10.20 -25.53
C ARG A 165 8.11 10.21 -26.91
N ILE A 166 8.98 9.24 -27.20
CA ILE A 166 9.53 8.96 -28.53
C ILE A 166 8.98 7.60 -28.99
N ASP A 167 8.21 7.61 -30.08
CA ASP A 167 7.68 6.38 -30.65
C ASP A 167 8.69 5.77 -31.64
N ASP A 168 8.69 4.44 -31.78
CA ASP A 168 9.58 3.72 -32.69
C ASP A 168 9.50 4.29 -34.12
N GLY A 169 10.67 4.55 -34.70
CA GLY A 169 10.78 5.12 -36.02
C GLY A 169 10.39 6.60 -36.15
N GLN A 170 10.00 7.28 -35.04
CA GLN A 170 9.73 8.71 -35.08
C GLN A 170 10.95 9.49 -34.56
N PRO A 171 11.18 10.71 -35.11
CA PRO A 171 12.24 11.56 -34.59
C PRO A 171 11.87 12.17 -33.24
N ASP A 172 12.91 12.46 -32.44
CA ASP A 172 12.80 13.32 -31.26
C ASP A 172 12.61 14.80 -31.66
N ARG A 173 12.59 15.68 -30.64
CA ARG A 173 12.45 17.13 -30.85
C ARG A 173 13.60 17.77 -31.63
N ALA A 174 14.80 17.20 -31.55
CA ALA A 174 15.98 17.65 -32.29
C ALA A 174 16.05 17.06 -33.73
N GLY A 175 15.15 16.12 -34.04
CA GLY A 175 15.06 15.50 -35.36
C GLY A 175 15.89 14.21 -35.47
N PHE A 176 16.43 13.66 -34.40
CA PHE A 176 17.13 12.38 -34.36
C PHE A 176 16.18 11.21 -34.26
N THR A 177 16.52 10.09 -34.89
CA THR A 177 15.79 8.82 -34.79
C THR A 177 16.62 7.79 -34.04
N TYR A 178 15.93 6.90 -33.35
CA TYR A 178 16.53 5.87 -32.51
C TYR A 178 16.09 4.49 -32.98
N PRO A 179 16.87 3.42 -32.67
CA PRO A 179 16.47 2.05 -32.95
C PRO A 179 15.11 1.72 -32.29
N ASP A 180 14.37 0.81 -32.92
CA ASP A 180 13.17 0.26 -32.31
C ASP A 180 13.52 -0.36 -30.94
N ARG A 181 12.64 -0.19 -29.95
CA ARG A 181 12.90 -0.69 -28.58
C ARG A 181 13.27 -2.17 -28.55
N ALA A 182 12.64 -2.99 -29.38
CA ALA A 182 12.91 -4.43 -29.45
C ALA A 182 14.31 -4.80 -29.96
N ASP A 183 15.02 -3.85 -30.59
CA ASP A 183 16.41 -4.03 -31.03
C ASP A 183 17.42 -3.62 -29.92
N VAL A 184 16.97 -3.02 -28.83
CA VAL A 184 17.82 -2.51 -27.75
C VAL A 184 17.61 -3.25 -26.45
N ILE A 185 16.35 -3.41 -26.05
CA ILE A 185 15.96 -3.90 -24.73
C ILE A 185 14.90 -4.99 -24.86
N ARG A 186 15.00 -6.03 -24.05
CA ARG A 186 13.92 -7.00 -23.85
C ARG A 186 13.57 -7.05 -22.38
N VAL A 187 12.27 -7.00 -22.07
CA VAL A 187 11.76 -7.12 -20.69
C VAL A 187 10.78 -8.28 -20.62
N THR A 188 11.07 -9.20 -19.70
CA THR A 188 10.18 -10.33 -19.39
C THR A 188 9.71 -10.24 -17.96
N LEU A 189 8.47 -10.61 -17.74
CA LEU A 189 7.82 -10.71 -16.44
C LEU A 189 7.56 -12.20 -16.15
N ASP A 190 8.09 -12.70 -15.07
CA ASP A 190 7.82 -14.06 -14.56
C ASP A 190 7.06 -13.98 -13.24
N HIS A 191 6.19 -14.97 -13.02
CA HIS A 191 5.44 -15.13 -11.77
C HIS A 191 5.91 -16.44 -11.11
N ASP A 192 6.58 -16.29 -9.99
CA ASP A 192 7.29 -17.37 -9.30
C ASP A 192 6.41 -18.12 -8.28
N GLY A 193 5.10 -17.86 -8.33
CA GLY A 193 4.09 -18.46 -7.45
C GLY A 193 3.58 -17.49 -6.37
N GLU A 194 2.38 -17.74 -5.86
CA GLU A 194 1.65 -16.90 -4.91
C GLU A 194 1.63 -15.41 -5.32
N THR A 195 2.50 -14.60 -4.76
CA THR A 195 2.59 -13.15 -5.04
C THR A 195 3.99 -12.73 -5.50
N ALA A 196 4.88 -13.69 -5.77
CA ALA A 196 6.26 -13.41 -6.17
C ALA A 196 6.37 -13.21 -7.68
N PHE A 197 7.12 -12.17 -8.06
CA PHE A 197 7.41 -11.81 -9.44
C PHE A 197 8.90 -11.57 -9.64
N THR A 198 9.38 -11.87 -10.84
CA THR A 198 10.70 -11.48 -11.31
C THR A 198 10.58 -10.73 -12.65
N VAL A 199 11.15 -9.53 -12.72
CA VAL A 199 11.33 -8.78 -13.96
C VAL A 199 12.78 -8.91 -14.39
N ARG A 200 12.99 -9.38 -15.62
CA ARG A 200 14.30 -9.44 -16.26
C ARG A 200 14.40 -8.40 -17.36
N ILE A 201 15.38 -7.54 -17.27
CA ILE A 201 15.72 -6.48 -18.24
C ILE A 201 17.00 -6.90 -18.95
N GLU A 202 16.92 -7.26 -20.23
CA GLU A 202 18.04 -7.74 -21.03
C GLU A 202 18.42 -6.73 -22.10
N ASN A 203 19.73 -6.50 -22.28
CA ASN A 203 20.26 -5.73 -23.38
C ASN A 203 20.41 -6.65 -24.60
N VAL A 204 19.58 -6.44 -25.61
CA VAL A 204 19.61 -7.20 -26.89
C VAL A 204 20.28 -6.45 -28.00
N SER A 205 20.82 -5.24 -27.74
CA SER A 205 21.52 -4.46 -28.75
C SER A 205 22.77 -5.16 -29.26
N THR A 206 23.29 -4.69 -30.37
CA THR A 206 24.53 -5.18 -31.00
C THR A 206 25.39 -4.00 -31.45
N GLY A 207 26.61 -4.22 -31.83
CA GLY A 207 27.46 -3.18 -32.42
C GLY A 207 26.93 -2.55 -33.74
N ALA A 208 25.82 -3.08 -34.28
CA ALA A 208 25.16 -2.55 -35.48
C ALA A 208 23.83 -1.85 -35.17
N THR A 209 23.41 -1.76 -33.90
CA THR A 209 22.06 -1.33 -33.52
C THR A 209 21.85 0.18 -33.70
N LEU A 210 22.79 1.02 -33.25
CA LEU A 210 22.64 2.48 -33.34
C LEU A 210 23.58 3.05 -34.38
N PRO A 211 23.07 3.53 -35.53
CA PRO A 211 23.88 4.23 -36.54
C PRO A 211 24.47 5.55 -36.00
N THR A 212 25.70 5.85 -36.35
CA THR A 212 26.38 7.09 -35.95
C THR A 212 26.62 8.01 -37.15
N PRO A 213 26.73 9.34 -36.97
CA PRO A 213 26.88 10.30 -38.08
C PRO A 213 28.12 10.12 -38.96
N ASP A 214 29.13 9.45 -38.46
CA ASP A 214 30.37 9.13 -39.24
C ASP A 214 30.21 7.92 -40.16
N GLY A 215 29.00 7.34 -40.24
CA GLY A 215 28.67 6.17 -41.04
C GLY A 215 29.00 4.83 -40.36
N GLY A 216 29.39 4.86 -39.11
CA GLY A 216 29.53 3.68 -38.23
C GLY A 216 28.22 3.27 -37.53
N SER A 217 28.36 2.41 -36.55
CA SER A 217 27.29 2.04 -35.64
C SER A 217 27.88 1.57 -34.31
N VAL A 218 27.07 1.64 -33.23
CA VAL A 218 27.46 1.23 -31.89
C VAL A 218 26.33 0.45 -31.21
N ALA A 219 26.67 -0.32 -30.18
CA ALA A 219 25.71 -0.88 -29.28
C ALA A 219 25.15 0.21 -28.34
N VAL A 220 24.00 -0.08 -27.75
CA VAL A 220 23.34 0.79 -26.76
C VAL A 220 23.37 0.10 -25.40
N PRO A 221 24.34 0.38 -24.54
CA PRO A 221 24.27 -0.10 -23.16
C PRO A 221 23.07 0.49 -22.41
N LEU A 222 22.65 -0.19 -21.35
CA LEU A 222 21.60 0.30 -20.45
C LEU A 222 22.19 0.51 -19.06
N SER A 223 21.79 1.59 -18.40
CA SER A 223 22.33 1.95 -17.09
C SER A 223 21.73 1.13 -15.94
N PRO A 224 22.33 1.18 -14.75
CA PRO A 224 21.59 1.02 -13.51
C PRO A 224 20.31 1.85 -13.49
N GLY A 225 19.30 1.45 -12.68
CA GLY A 225 18.04 2.16 -12.64
C GLY A 225 17.29 2.00 -11.33
N GLY A 226 16.12 2.62 -11.26
CA GLY A 226 15.21 2.51 -10.14
C GLY A 226 13.89 1.87 -10.54
N TRP A 227 13.17 1.31 -9.57
CA TRP A 227 11.89 0.64 -9.79
C TRP A 227 10.91 0.86 -8.64
N ALA A 228 9.64 0.68 -8.92
CA ALA A 228 8.57 0.69 -7.93
C ALA A 228 7.46 -0.31 -8.28
N VAL A 229 6.86 -0.88 -7.22
CA VAL A 229 5.54 -1.52 -7.26
C VAL A 229 4.55 -0.55 -6.62
N HIS A 230 3.52 -0.17 -7.35
CA HIS A 230 2.60 0.88 -6.91
C HIS A 230 1.15 0.58 -7.33
N VAL A 231 0.20 1.30 -6.75
CA VAL A 231 -1.20 1.23 -7.18
C VAL A 231 -1.39 2.01 -8.49
N ASP A 232 -2.39 1.63 -9.30
CA ASP A 232 -2.68 2.26 -10.60
C ASP A 232 -3.15 3.73 -10.49
N ALA A 233 -3.49 4.20 -9.29
CA ALA A 233 -3.81 5.60 -9.04
C ALA A 233 -2.56 6.51 -8.88
N VAL A 234 -1.35 5.93 -8.92
CA VAL A 234 -0.08 6.65 -8.75
C VAL A 234 0.76 6.50 -10.00
N ASP A 235 1.09 7.60 -10.62
CA ASP A 235 2.02 7.64 -11.73
C ASP A 235 3.47 7.60 -11.23
N PHE A 236 4.31 6.80 -11.89
CA PHE A 236 5.74 6.70 -11.58
C PHE A 236 6.50 8.00 -11.92
N PHE A 237 5.99 8.74 -12.88
CA PHE A 237 6.44 10.08 -13.27
C PHE A 237 5.27 10.86 -13.89
N ALA A 238 5.36 12.18 -13.93
CA ALA A 238 4.31 13.02 -14.50
C ALA A 238 4.58 13.31 -15.98
N SER A 239 3.97 12.54 -16.88
CA SER A 239 4.12 12.73 -18.33
C SER A 239 3.70 14.14 -18.76
N GLY A 240 4.49 14.79 -19.63
CA GLY A 240 4.25 16.14 -20.08
C GLY A 240 4.57 17.24 -19.06
N GLN A 241 5.21 16.89 -17.95
CA GLN A 241 5.76 17.81 -16.96
C GLN A 241 7.29 17.74 -16.98
N PRO A 242 8.01 18.71 -16.39
CA PRO A 242 9.46 18.58 -16.17
C PRO A 242 9.79 17.28 -15.43
N ALA A 243 10.93 16.67 -15.76
CA ALA A 243 11.44 15.50 -15.05
C ALA A 243 11.67 15.83 -13.57
N SER A 244 11.46 14.84 -12.67
CA SER A 244 11.96 14.95 -11.30
C SER A 244 13.47 14.80 -11.29
N GLY A 245 14.13 15.27 -10.24
CA GLY A 245 15.58 15.10 -10.09
C GLY A 245 16.02 13.62 -10.10
N GLY A 246 15.14 12.72 -9.69
CA GLY A 246 15.38 11.27 -9.76
C GLY A 246 15.33 10.71 -11.16
N ILE A 247 14.38 11.14 -11.98
CA ILE A 247 14.30 10.75 -13.41
C ILE A 247 15.45 11.37 -14.21
N GLU A 248 15.73 12.66 -13.99
CA GLU A 248 16.86 13.38 -14.59
C GLU A 248 18.19 12.63 -14.35
N ALA A 249 18.51 12.34 -13.08
CA ALA A 249 19.75 11.64 -12.71
C ALA A 249 19.88 10.23 -13.34
N ILE A 250 18.76 9.54 -13.58
CA ILE A 250 18.80 8.27 -14.33
C ILE A 250 19.00 8.53 -15.81
N ALA A 251 18.25 9.48 -16.39
CA ALA A 251 18.22 9.72 -17.83
C ALA A 251 19.55 10.28 -18.36
N GLU A 252 20.24 11.11 -17.58
CA GLU A 252 21.53 11.72 -17.95
C GLU A 252 22.73 10.89 -17.52
N ASP A 253 22.71 10.35 -16.31
CA ASP A 253 23.90 9.78 -15.66
C ASP A 253 23.78 8.29 -15.35
N GLY A 254 22.60 7.70 -15.53
CA GLY A 254 22.34 6.34 -15.11
C GLY A 254 22.44 6.14 -13.60
N SER A 255 22.15 7.18 -12.81
CA SER A 255 22.30 7.21 -11.35
C SER A 255 20.95 7.06 -10.64
N PRO A 256 20.63 5.90 -10.05
CA PRO A 256 19.30 5.64 -9.47
C PRO A 256 19.10 6.19 -8.05
N GLY A 257 20.14 6.71 -7.40
CA GLY A 257 20.10 7.08 -5.97
C GLY A 257 19.11 8.20 -5.66
N ALA A 258 18.98 9.21 -6.54
CA ALA A 258 18.03 10.29 -6.37
C ALA A 258 16.59 9.81 -6.47
N LEU A 259 16.26 8.95 -7.46
CA LEU A 259 14.93 8.36 -7.58
C LEU A 259 14.57 7.47 -6.38
N ALA A 260 15.52 6.68 -5.88
CA ALA A 260 15.30 5.90 -4.66
C ALA A 260 15.01 6.80 -3.45
N GLY A 261 15.67 7.95 -3.35
CA GLY A 261 15.39 8.96 -2.33
C GLY A 261 14.00 9.60 -2.46
N GLU A 262 13.49 9.80 -3.66
CA GLU A 262 12.13 10.30 -3.92
C GLU A 262 11.06 9.24 -3.60
N LEU A 263 11.28 7.98 -3.96
CA LEU A 263 10.33 6.89 -3.76
C LEU A 263 10.26 6.40 -2.31
N GLY A 264 11.37 6.42 -1.58
CA GLY A 264 11.46 5.90 -0.21
C GLY A 264 10.37 6.43 0.73
N PRO A 265 10.13 7.74 0.85
CA PRO A 265 9.09 8.30 1.70
C PRO A 265 7.65 7.95 1.26
N LEU A 266 7.46 7.54 0.02
CA LEU A 266 6.17 7.15 -0.57
C LEU A 266 5.91 5.65 -0.43
N THR A 267 6.91 4.88 0.02
CA THR A 267 6.91 3.42 0.05
C THR A 267 6.48 2.88 1.41
N GLY A 268 5.48 2.00 1.41
CA GLY A 268 5.00 1.33 2.61
C GLY A 268 3.66 0.63 2.41
N VAL A 269 3.17 0.05 3.49
CA VAL A 269 1.85 -0.61 3.54
C VAL A 269 0.84 0.34 4.18
N THR A 270 -0.18 0.73 3.43
CA THR A 270 -1.34 1.44 4.00
C THR A 270 -2.16 0.48 4.84
N VAL A 271 -2.40 0.82 6.10
CA VAL A 271 -3.11 -0.04 7.05
C VAL A 271 -4.49 0.54 7.37
N PRO A 272 -5.58 0.01 6.81
CA PRO A 272 -6.92 0.31 7.29
C PRO A 272 -7.19 -0.40 8.63
N LEU A 273 -8.22 0.08 9.36
CA LEU A 273 -8.75 -0.58 10.55
C LEU A 273 -10.16 -1.09 10.28
N SER A 274 -10.47 -2.28 10.76
CA SER A 274 -11.80 -2.87 10.57
C SER A 274 -12.85 -2.26 11.51
N PRO A 275 -14.14 -2.53 11.28
CA PRO A 275 -15.12 -2.56 12.36
C PRO A 275 -14.63 -3.36 13.56
N GLY A 276 -15.10 -3.03 14.75
CA GLY A 276 -14.64 -3.70 15.96
C GLY A 276 -15.67 -3.75 17.06
N THR A 277 -15.25 -4.32 18.21
CA THR A 277 -16.04 -4.43 19.43
C THR A 277 -15.38 -3.63 20.54
N ALA A 278 -16.17 -2.95 21.34
CA ALA A 278 -15.76 -2.36 22.61
C ALA A 278 -16.63 -2.87 23.75
N ALA A 279 -16.06 -2.92 24.96
CA ALA A 279 -16.80 -3.29 26.15
C ALA A 279 -16.34 -2.50 27.36
N VAL A 280 -17.32 -2.13 28.21
CA VAL A 280 -17.09 -1.65 29.58
C VAL A 280 -17.28 -2.82 30.52
N HIS A 281 -16.34 -3.04 31.44
CA HIS A 281 -16.34 -4.20 32.32
C HIS A 281 -15.67 -3.90 33.66
N THR A 282 -15.95 -4.75 34.64
CA THR A 282 -15.29 -4.71 35.95
C THR A 282 -13.84 -5.19 35.85
N SER A 283 -13.02 -4.84 36.84
CA SER A 283 -11.58 -5.13 36.83
C SER A 283 -11.22 -6.62 36.93
N ASP A 284 -12.16 -7.48 37.30
CA ASP A 284 -11.99 -8.94 37.38
C ASP A 284 -12.30 -9.67 36.06
N VAL A 285 -12.86 -8.97 35.06
CA VAL A 285 -13.10 -9.51 33.71
C VAL A 285 -11.84 -9.30 32.84
N ARG A 286 -11.58 -10.26 31.97
CA ARG A 286 -10.59 -10.16 30.90
C ARG A 286 -11.28 -10.15 29.56
N PHE A 287 -10.95 -9.17 28.72
CA PHE A 287 -11.46 -9.08 27.36
C PHE A 287 -10.88 -10.21 26.48
N PHE A 288 -9.60 -10.51 26.66
CA PHE A 288 -8.90 -11.69 26.18
C PHE A 288 -7.78 -12.06 27.14
N GLN A 289 -7.20 -13.26 26.97
CA GLN A 289 -6.13 -13.76 27.81
C GLN A 289 -4.87 -13.98 26.96
N GLY A 290 -3.85 -13.14 27.13
CA GLY A 290 -2.55 -13.35 26.50
C GLY A 290 -1.93 -14.71 26.89
N GLY A 291 -1.34 -15.42 25.95
CA GLY A 291 -0.83 -16.77 26.13
C GLY A 291 -1.89 -17.87 26.10
N ALA A 292 -3.15 -17.55 25.87
CA ALA A 292 -4.23 -18.51 25.63
C ALA A 292 -4.63 -18.48 24.14
N ALA A 293 -5.29 -19.55 23.66
CA ALA A 293 -5.88 -19.56 22.33
C ALA A 293 -6.92 -18.43 22.21
N ALA A 294 -7.04 -17.85 21.04
CA ALA A 294 -8.06 -16.87 20.73
C ALA A 294 -9.46 -17.48 20.91
N SER A 295 -10.42 -16.66 21.35
CA SER A 295 -11.82 -17.05 21.28
C SER A 295 -12.32 -16.85 19.85
N GLU A 296 -13.38 -17.56 19.45
CA GLU A 296 -14.06 -17.40 18.16
C GLU A 296 -14.37 -15.93 17.84
N GLY A 297 -14.67 -15.12 18.85
CA GLY A 297 -14.95 -13.70 18.67
C GLY A 297 -13.71 -12.84 18.43
N ILE A 298 -12.57 -13.15 19.05
CA ILE A 298 -11.28 -12.47 18.79
C ILE A 298 -10.77 -12.87 17.40
N GLU A 299 -10.78 -14.16 17.07
CA GLU A 299 -10.46 -14.72 15.78
C GLU A 299 -11.24 -14.02 14.66
N ALA A 300 -12.59 -13.98 14.75
CA ALA A 300 -13.43 -13.32 13.75
C ALA A 300 -13.15 -11.81 13.57
N ILE A 301 -12.68 -11.12 14.61
CA ILE A 301 -12.22 -9.72 14.45
C ILE A 301 -10.84 -9.69 13.81
N ALA A 302 -9.92 -10.52 14.27
CA ALA A 302 -8.53 -10.48 13.87
C ALA A 302 -8.32 -10.90 12.43
N GLU A 303 -9.08 -11.88 11.93
CA GLU A 303 -9.02 -12.39 10.56
C GLU A 303 -9.95 -11.64 9.59
N ASP A 304 -11.21 -11.38 10.02
CA ASP A 304 -12.27 -10.92 9.11
C ASP A 304 -12.75 -9.49 9.39
N GLY A 305 -12.29 -8.87 10.47
CA GLY A 305 -12.83 -7.59 10.93
C GLY A 305 -14.32 -7.68 11.31
N SER A 306 -14.79 -8.85 11.78
CA SER A 306 -16.20 -9.14 12.07
C SER A 306 -16.49 -9.08 13.58
N PRO A 307 -17.13 -8.00 14.09
CA PRO A 307 -17.28 -7.77 15.53
C PRO A 307 -18.45 -8.54 16.17
N GLY A 308 -19.38 -9.07 15.37
CA GLY A 308 -20.67 -9.57 15.89
C GLY A 308 -20.56 -10.71 16.90
N ALA A 309 -19.69 -11.69 16.63
CA ALA A 309 -19.49 -12.85 17.50
C ALA A 309 -18.92 -12.43 18.87
N LEU A 310 -17.90 -11.56 18.90
CA LEU A 310 -17.31 -11.07 20.14
C LEU A 310 -18.31 -10.24 20.95
N THR A 311 -19.02 -9.31 20.30
CA THR A 311 -20.04 -8.48 20.98
C THR A 311 -21.10 -9.35 21.63
N ALA A 312 -21.65 -10.33 20.89
CA ALA A 312 -22.69 -11.23 21.44
C ALA A 312 -22.17 -12.09 22.59
N ALA A 313 -20.95 -12.61 22.49
CA ALA A 313 -20.34 -13.39 23.56
C ALA A 313 -20.15 -12.56 24.81
N LEU A 314 -19.64 -11.35 24.72
CA LEU A 314 -19.39 -10.45 25.85
C LEU A 314 -20.68 -10.05 26.59
N GLN A 315 -21.79 -9.80 25.87
CA GLN A 315 -23.05 -9.46 26.46
C GLN A 315 -23.59 -10.53 27.45
N SER A 316 -23.10 -11.75 27.36
CA SER A 316 -23.46 -12.86 28.25
C SER A 316 -22.51 -13.04 29.45
N VAL A 317 -21.40 -12.30 29.51
CA VAL A 317 -20.38 -12.46 30.57
C VAL A 317 -20.71 -11.63 31.78
N THR A 318 -20.72 -12.25 32.95
CA THR A 318 -20.89 -11.54 34.23
C THR A 318 -19.74 -10.57 34.43
N GLY A 319 -20.05 -9.31 34.78
CA GLY A 319 -19.07 -8.25 34.97
C GLY A 319 -18.85 -7.38 33.71
N ILE A 320 -19.39 -7.77 32.54
CA ILE A 320 -19.57 -6.85 31.42
C ILE A 320 -20.78 -5.98 31.74
N ARG A 321 -20.62 -4.66 31.69
CA ARG A 321 -21.70 -3.70 31.80
C ARG A 321 -22.35 -3.40 30.49
N GLU A 322 -21.53 -3.24 29.47
CA GLU A 322 -21.96 -2.93 28.13
C GLU A 322 -20.95 -3.53 27.12
N ALA A 323 -21.46 -4.02 26.00
CA ALA A 323 -20.63 -4.40 24.84
C ALA A 323 -21.30 -3.89 23.57
N VAL A 324 -20.56 -3.15 22.77
CA VAL A 324 -21.02 -2.49 21.55
C VAL A 324 -20.13 -2.84 20.37
N SER A 325 -20.74 -3.01 19.18
CA SER A 325 -19.99 -3.03 17.92
C SER A 325 -19.92 -1.63 17.34
N PHE A 326 -18.73 -1.16 17.01
CA PHE A 326 -18.53 0.05 16.22
C PHE A 326 -18.24 -0.36 14.77
N THR A 327 -19.13 -0.02 13.86
CA THR A 327 -19.07 -0.54 12.48
C THR A 327 -19.10 0.55 11.41
N THR A 328 -19.71 1.69 11.73
CA THR A 328 -19.93 2.76 10.75
C THR A 328 -18.96 3.90 11.05
N PRO A 329 -18.11 4.28 10.08
CA PRO A 329 -17.22 5.42 10.22
C PRO A 329 -18.00 6.72 10.45
N GLU A 330 -17.42 7.66 11.19
CA GLU A 330 -18.02 9.00 11.35
C GLU A 330 -18.26 9.66 9.99
N GLY A 331 -19.47 10.17 9.81
CA GLY A 331 -19.90 10.78 8.56
C GLY A 331 -20.27 9.82 7.43
N ALA A 332 -20.11 8.50 7.62
CA ALA A 332 -20.52 7.49 6.64
C ALA A 332 -21.99 7.05 6.86
N ALA A 333 -22.62 6.54 5.79
CA ALA A 333 -24.01 6.06 5.83
C ALA A 333 -24.13 4.54 6.04
N ALA A 334 -23.00 3.80 6.01
CA ALA A 334 -22.99 2.35 6.09
C ALA A 334 -21.72 1.82 6.79
N PRO A 335 -21.75 0.61 7.35
CA PRO A 335 -20.56 -0.05 7.87
C PRO A 335 -19.46 -0.16 6.84
N ALA A 336 -18.24 0.15 7.23
CA ALA A 336 -17.03 0.05 6.41
C ALA A 336 -15.77 0.07 7.28
N PRO A 337 -14.62 -0.42 6.79
CA PRO A 337 -13.32 -0.13 7.38
C PRO A 337 -12.98 1.36 7.31
N ILE A 338 -12.10 1.82 8.19
CA ILE A 338 -11.53 3.18 8.12
C ILE A 338 -10.11 3.14 7.58
N GLY A 339 -9.87 3.91 6.51
CA GLY A 339 -8.52 4.22 6.02
C GLY A 339 -7.91 5.42 6.76
N PRO A 340 -6.71 5.84 6.35
CA PRO A 340 -6.04 7.02 6.90
C PRO A 340 -6.95 8.24 6.97
N GLY A 341 -7.02 8.86 8.15
CA GLY A 341 -7.86 10.03 8.43
C GLY A 341 -9.31 9.72 8.80
N GLY A 342 -9.78 8.47 8.67
CA GLY A 342 -11.11 8.06 9.11
C GLY A 342 -11.17 7.75 10.61
N SER A 343 -12.38 7.75 11.19
CA SER A 343 -12.60 7.40 12.59
C SER A 343 -13.91 6.66 12.82
N TYR A 344 -13.93 5.87 13.88
CA TYR A 344 -15.15 5.38 14.54
C TYR A 344 -15.36 6.15 15.84
N ALA A 345 -16.61 6.38 16.22
CA ALA A 345 -16.95 6.90 17.53
C ALA A 345 -18.14 6.15 18.10
N PHE A 346 -18.14 5.96 19.41
CA PHE A 346 -19.23 5.37 20.17
C PHE A 346 -19.26 5.95 21.57
N GLU A 347 -20.41 5.78 22.24
CA GLU A 347 -20.60 6.22 23.62
C GLU A 347 -20.79 5.01 24.53
N VAL A 348 -20.30 5.12 25.76
CA VAL A 348 -20.44 4.09 26.80
C VAL A 348 -20.64 4.74 28.18
N ASP A 349 -21.36 4.06 29.06
CA ASP A 349 -21.55 4.48 30.42
C ASP A 349 -20.68 3.62 31.38
N ALA A 350 -20.01 4.28 32.32
CA ALA A 350 -19.13 3.60 33.26
C ALA A 350 -19.20 4.22 34.66
N VAL A 351 -18.86 3.43 35.68
CA VAL A 351 -18.72 3.87 37.07
C VAL A 351 -17.27 3.72 37.55
N PRO A 352 -16.85 4.41 38.62
CA PRO A 352 -15.50 4.24 39.18
C PRO A 352 -15.17 2.77 39.46
N GLY A 353 -14.00 2.34 38.90
CA GLY A 353 -13.53 0.95 38.93
C GLY A 353 -13.73 0.19 37.64
N ASP A 354 -14.56 0.70 36.72
CA ASP A 354 -14.73 0.09 35.40
C ASP A 354 -13.56 0.35 34.44
N ARG A 355 -13.46 -0.53 33.48
CA ARG A 355 -12.44 -0.55 32.45
C ARG A 355 -13.07 -0.58 31.05
N LEU A 356 -12.38 -0.01 30.08
CA LEU A 356 -12.71 -0.07 28.67
C LEU A 356 -11.75 -1.03 27.98
N SER A 357 -12.29 -1.94 27.18
CA SER A 357 -11.54 -2.72 26.21
C SER A 357 -12.12 -2.55 24.82
N PHE A 358 -11.32 -2.74 23.79
CA PHE A 358 -11.77 -2.82 22.41
C PHE A 358 -10.87 -3.78 21.62
N ALA A 359 -11.36 -4.22 20.46
CA ALA A 359 -10.55 -4.89 19.44
C ALA A 359 -10.98 -4.43 18.05
N THR A 360 -10.03 -4.20 17.17
CA THR A 360 -10.20 -3.89 15.76
C THR A 360 -9.04 -4.53 14.99
N MET A 361 -9.31 -5.14 13.83
CA MET A 361 -8.28 -5.75 13.00
C MET A 361 -7.29 -4.72 12.47
N TYR A 362 -6.02 -5.08 12.49
CA TYR A 362 -4.97 -4.45 11.70
C TYR A 362 -5.04 -5.01 10.28
N ILE A 363 -5.84 -4.41 9.41
CA ILE A 363 -6.04 -4.90 8.04
C ILE A 363 -4.70 -4.86 7.28
N GLN A 364 -4.44 -5.80 6.40
CA GLN A 364 -3.17 -6.15 5.74
C GLN A 364 -2.30 -7.10 6.58
N SER A 365 -2.93 -7.84 7.47
CA SER A 365 -2.38 -8.99 8.19
C SER A 365 -3.34 -10.18 8.07
N ASN A 366 -2.94 -11.35 8.52
CA ASN A 366 -3.80 -12.52 8.59
C ASN A 366 -4.72 -12.44 9.82
N ASP A 367 -4.15 -12.30 11.01
CA ASP A 367 -4.92 -12.35 12.25
C ASP A 367 -4.43 -11.36 13.34
N LEU A 368 -3.89 -10.21 12.90
CA LEU A 368 -3.46 -9.19 13.84
C LEU A 368 -4.59 -8.22 14.22
N TYR A 369 -4.62 -7.83 15.49
CA TYR A 369 -5.58 -6.86 15.99
C TYR A 369 -4.98 -5.85 16.97
N LEU A 370 -5.58 -4.66 17.02
CA LEU A 370 -5.24 -3.60 17.96
C LEU A 370 -6.21 -3.63 19.13
N SER A 371 -5.66 -3.54 20.34
CA SER A 371 -6.43 -3.54 21.60
C SER A 371 -5.65 -2.87 22.73
N PHE A 372 -6.32 -2.53 23.83
CA PHE A 372 -5.64 -2.39 25.12
C PHE A 372 -5.17 -3.77 25.61
N ALA A 373 -4.36 -3.81 26.68
CA ALA A 373 -4.07 -5.08 27.34
C ALA A 373 -5.38 -5.78 27.79
N GLY A 374 -5.37 -7.10 27.86
CA GLY A 374 -6.60 -7.89 28.10
C GLY A 374 -7.39 -7.50 29.37
N GLU A 375 -6.76 -6.80 30.33
CA GLU A 375 -7.43 -6.21 31.49
C GLU A 375 -8.15 -4.90 31.20
N GLY A 376 -7.97 -4.30 30.04
CA GLY A 376 -8.59 -3.03 29.64
C GLY A 376 -7.96 -1.78 30.27
N LEU A 377 -8.37 -0.63 29.76
CA LEU A 377 -7.99 0.72 30.23
C LEU A 377 -8.91 1.12 31.41
N PRO A 378 -8.40 1.49 32.60
CA PRO A 378 -9.23 2.10 33.62
C PRO A 378 -9.87 3.39 33.14
N LEU A 379 -11.20 3.52 33.24
CA LEU A 379 -11.94 4.74 32.86
C LEU A 379 -11.91 5.83 33.94
N PHE A 380 -11.42 5.49 35.13
CA PHE A 380 -11.32 6.43 36.26
C PHE A 380 -9.95 6.32 36.96
N SER A 381 -9.46 7.45 37.44
CA SER A 381 -8.39 7.53 38.44
C SER A 381 -9.04 7.91 39.80
N GLY A 382 -9.29 6.92 40.62
CA GLY A 382 -10.15 7.09 41.79
C GLY A 382 -11.61 7.40 41.40
N GLN A 383 -12.05 8.64 41.65
CA GLN A 383 -13.38 9.13 41.26
C GLN A 383 -13.33 10.07 40.04
N THR A 384 -12.12 10.36 39.54
CA THR A 384 -11.92 11.31 38.43
C THR A 384 -11.97 10.57 37.09
N PRO A 385 -12.89 10.91 36.16
CA PRO A 385 -12.93 10.34 34.84
C PRO A 385 -11.61 10.57 34.06
N VAL A 386 -11.15 9.55 33.33
CA VAL A 386 -10.03 9.66 32.40
C VAL A 386 -10.49 10.47 31.18
N SER A 387 -9.63 11.34 30.68
CA SER A 387 -9.91 12.19 29.53
C SER A 387 -8.64 12.43 28.71
N GLY A 388 -8.78 12.43 27.39
CA GLY A 388 -7.71 12.74 26.45
C GLY A 388 -7.24 11.54 25.65
N ASP A 389 -6.07 11.70 25.05
CA ASP A 389 -5.41 10.68 24.23
C ASP A 389 -4.85 9.56 25.11
N VAL A 390 -5.23 8.33 24.83
CA VAL A 390 -4.82 7.10 25.53
C VAL A 390 -4.15 6.11 24.58
N SER A 391 -3.70 6.57 23.43
CA SER A 391 -3.10 5.73 22.36
C SER A 391 -1.84 5.00 22.82
N ASP A 392 -1.10 5.55 23.77
CA ASP A 392 0.08 4.93 24.38
C ASP A 392 -0.23 3.61 25.11
N GLN A 393 -1.51 3.34 25.40
CA GLN A 393 -1.98 2.08 26.01
C GLN A 393 -2.38 1.03 24.98
N VAL A 394 -2.51 1.39 23.71
CA VAL A 394 -2.86 0.44 22.63
C VAL A 394 -1.66 -0.44 22.30
N ARG A 395 -1.92 -1.69 22.02
CA ARG A 395 -0.94 -2.71 21.63
C ARG A 395 -1.43 -3.44 20.37
N LEU A 396 -0.48 -3.95 19.61
CA LEU A 396 -0.72 -4.89 18.53
C LEU A 396 -0.59 -6.30 19.09
N TYR A 397 -1.55 -7.15 18.75
CA TYR A 397 -1.59 -8.55 19.12
C TYR A 397 -1.76 -9.40 17.88
N ASP A 398 -1.14 -10.54 17.90
CA ASP A 398 -1.35 -11.68 17.04
C ASP A 398 -2.33 -12.63 17.76
N ALA A 399 -3.37 -13.07 17.08
CA ALA A 399 -4.35 -14.01 17.61
C ALA A 399 -3.82 -15.46 17.64
N GLY A 400 -2.80 -15.76 16.84
CA GLY A 400 -2.18 -17.09 16.71
C GLY A 400 -3.10 -18.10 16.03
N THR A 401 -4.01 -17.65 15.19
CA THR A 401 -5.01 -18.47 14.53
C THR A 401 -4.58 -18.85 13.12
N GLU A 402 -4.06 -17.91 12.35
CA GLU A 402 -3.53 -18.10 11.00
C GLU A 402 -2.03 -17.77 10.93
N ARG A 403 -1.33 -18.46 10.04
CA ARG A 403 0.08 -18.15 9.76
C ARG A 403 0.21 -16.82 9.06
N ASP A 404 1.12 -15.99 9.54
CA ASP A 404 1.41 -14.69 8.95
C ASP A 404 1.93 -14.82 7.52
N GLN A 405 1.40 -13.98 6.66
CA GLN A 405 1.90 -13.70 5.32
C GLN A 405 2.46 -12.27 5.28
N GLU A 406 3.26 -11.98 4.26
CA GLU A 406 3.84 -10.65 4.11
C GLU A 406 2.76 -9.55 4.09
N PRO A 407 2.86 -8.52 4.97
CA PRO A 407 1.86 -7.46 5.08
C PRO A 407 1.58 -6.76 3.75
N GLY A 408 0.31 -6.60 3.42
CA GLY A 408 -0.13 -5.91 2.20
C GLY A 408 -0.08 -6.71 0.90
N VAL A 409 0.45 -7.96 0.94
CA VAL A 409 0.52 -8.82 -0.27
C VAL A 409 -0.08 -10.20 -0.09
N GLY A 410 -0.18 -10.72 1.13
CA GLY A 410 -0.66 -12.07 1.41
C GLY A 410 -2.06 -12.34 0.86
N LEU A 411 -2.28 -13.54 0.30
CA LEU A 411 -3.53 -13.91 -0.37
C LEU A 411 -4.68 -14.15 0.60
N ASP A 412 -4.36 -14.58 1.82
CA ASP A 412 -5.33 -14.90 2.87
C ASP A 412 -5.58 -13.72 3.83
N GLN A 413 -5.03 -12.54 3.53
CA GLN A 413 -5.31 -11.33 4.30
C GLN A 413 -6.66 -10.73 3.90
N ALA A 414 -7.37 -10.12 4.86
CA ALA A 414 -8.74 -9.66 4.73
C ALA A 414 -9.12 -8.97 3.40
N PRO A 415 -8.31 -8.09 2.78
CA PRO A 415 -8.69 -7.50 1.50
C PRO A 415 -8.69 -8.49 0.31
N ARG A 416 -8.01 -9.64 0.44
CA ARG A 416 -7.74 -10.57 -0.67
C ARG A 416 -8.28 -11.98 -0.42
N GLN A 417 -8.53 -12.34 0.82
CA GLN A 417 -9.04 -13.66 1.19
C GLN A 417 -10.36 -14.00 0.48
N ALA A 418 -10.55 -15.26 0.15
CA ALA A 418 -11.73 -15.74 -0.55
C ALA A 418 -12.99 -15.82 0.34
N GLY A 419 -12.80 -15.79 1.65
CA GLY A 419 -13.84 -15.85 2.68
C GLY A 419 -13.22 -15.95 4.07
N PRO A 420 -14.04 -15.99 5.12
CA PRO A 420 -13.55 -16.18 6.48
C PRO A 420 -12.75 -17.47 6.64
N ASP A 421 -11.75 -17.46 7.53
CA ASP A 421 -11.01 -18.65 7.97
C ASP A 421 -10.41 -19.42 6.76
N THR A 422 -9.74 -18.68 5.86
CA THR A 422 -9.15 -19.27 4.63
C THR A 422 -7.65 -19.45 4.69
N GLY A 423 -6.97 -18.86 5.63
CA GLY A 423 -5.52 -18.98 5.81
C GLY A 423 -5.09 -20.33 6.36
N ALA A 424 -3.78 -20.56 6.34
CA ALA A 424 -3.22 -21.76 6.93
C ALA A 424 -3.23 -21.65 8.46
N ALA A 425 -3.96 -22.53 9.15
CA ALA A 425 -4.03 -22.51 10.59
C ALA A 425 -2.64 -22.58 11.26
N GLU A 426 -2.40 -21.72 12.24
CA GLU A 426 -1.18 -21.71 13.05
C GLU A 426 -1.33 -22.59 14.28
N GLY A 427 -2.46 -22.52 14.99
CA GLY A 427 -2.72 -23.22 16.24
C GLY A 427 -1.90 -22.67 17.42
N GLY A 428 -1.64 -21.37 17.38
CA GLY A 428 -0.87 -20.61 18.35
C GLY A 428 -1.69 -20.11 19.53
N THR A 429 -1.22 -19.04 20.14
CA THR A 429 -1.90 -18.35 21.26
C THR A 429 -1.74 -16.86 21.10
N ILE A 430 -2.66 -16.09 21.66
CA ILE A 430 -2.58 -14.61 21.62
C ILE A 430 -1.23 -14.16 22.16
N THR A 431 -0.44 -13.50 21.31
CA THR A 431 0.83 -12.89 21.65
C THR A 431 0.85 -11.38 21.36
N ARG A 432 1.71 -10.67 22.06
CA ARG A 432 1.92 -9.25 21.78
C ARG A 432 3.02 -9.08 20.75
N VAL A 433 2.71 -8.44 19.65
CA VAL A 433 3.69 -8.09 18.62
C VAL A 433 4.52 -6.88 19.05
N VAL A 434 5.85 -6.98 18.95
CA VAL A 434 6.79 -5.90 19.25
C VAL A 434 7.80 -5.80 18.13
N GLY A 435 7.51 -4.95 17.15
CA GLY A 435 8.38 -4.69 16.00
C GLY A 435 8.22 -5.71 14.88
N THR A 436 8.60 -6.96 15.11
CA THR A 436 8.50 -8.06 14.12
C THR A 436 7.73 -9.23 14.69
N ASP A 437 6.99 -9.92 13.84
CA ASP A 437 6.38 -11.21 14.09
C ASP A 437 6.53 -12.08 12.84
N ASP A 438 6.77 -13.37 13.02
CA ASP A 438 6.99 -14.35 11.95
C ASP A 438 7.93 -13.90 10.81
N GLY A 439 8.88 -13.00 11.15
CA GLY A 439 9.84 -12.42 10.20
C GLY A 439 9.35 -11.18 9.45
N PHE A 440 8.11 -10.75 9.67
CA PHE A 440 7.56 -9.52 9.09
C PHE A 440 7.61 -8.35 10.07
N SER A 441 7.68 -7.15 9.54
CA SER A 441 7.69 -5.91 10.32
C SER A 441 6.35 -5.21 10.22
N TYR A 442 5.85 -4.71 11.36
CA TYR A 442 4.58 -4.01 11.45
C TYR A 442 4.78 -2.58 11.99
N ALA A 443 3.95 -1.65 11.50
CA ALA A 443 3.94 -0.29 12.04
C ALA A 443 3.54 -0.30 13.52
N ALA A 444 4.17 0.56 14.31
CA ALA A 444 3.84 0.66 15.74
C ALA A 444 2.39 1.14 15.93
N PRO A 445 1.67 0.66 16.97
CA PRO A 445 0.27 1.09 17.20
C PRO A 445 0.07 2.60 17.17
N ALA A 446 0.98 3.38 17.73
CA ALA A 446 0.90 4.84 17.76
C ALA A 446 1.03 5.50 16.37
N GLU A 447 1.56 4.78 15.36
CA GLU A 447 1.66 5.23 13.97
C GLU A 447 0.39 4.89 13.18
N VAL A 448 -0.48 4.03 13.72
CA VAL A 448 -1.65 3.50 13.02
C VAL A 448 -2.95 3.98 13.64
N VAL A 449 -3.04 4.01 14.97
CA VAL A 449 -4.29 4.30 15.66
C VAL A 449 -4.11 5.36 16.74
N ARG A 450 -5.07 6.28 16.82
CA ARG A 450 -5.26 7.18 17.95
C ARG A 450 -6.59 6.87 18.64
N VAL A 451 -6.53 6.71 19.96
CA VAL A 451 -7.73 6.49 20.80
C VAL A 451 -7.88 7.65 21.75
N THR A 452 -9.03 8.32 21.69
CA THR A 452 -9.37 9.44 22.58
C THR A 452 -10.60 9.09 23.39
N VAL A 453 -10.52 9.32 24.71
CA VAL A 453 -11.62 9.15 25.64
C VAL A 453 -12.04 10.52 26.15
N THR A 454 -13.33 10.85 26.07
CA THR A 454 -13.89 12.15 26.49
C THR A 454 -15.10 11.94 27.39
N PRO A 455 -15.06 12.33 28.66
CA PRO A 455 -16.26 12.38 29.50
C PRO A 455 -17.26 13.39 28.93
N ILE A 456 -18.51 12.99 28.76
CA ILE A 456 -19.58 13.85 28.24
C ILE A 456 -20.80 13.84 29.20
N GLY A 457 -21.51 14.96 29.30
CA GLY A 457 -22.72 15.03 30.11
C GLY A 457 -22.46 14.89 31.61
N GLY A 458 -21.82 15.88 32.21
CA GLY A 458 -21.76 16.07 33.66
C GLY A 458 -22.74 17.15 34.11
#